data_ac30f1a2312c677b6ba1582e3e1d0f1e
#
_entry.id   ac30f1a2312c677b6ba1582e3e1d0f1e
#
_cell.length_a   1.000
_cell.length_b   1.000
_cell.length_c   1.000
_cell.angle_alpha   90.00
_cell.angle_beta   90.00
_cell.angle_gamma   90.00
#
_symmetry.space_group_name_H-M   'P 1'
#
loop_
_entity.id
_entity.type
_entity.pdbx_description
1 polymer ?
#
loop_
_entity_poly.entity_id
_entity_poly.type
_entity_poly.pdbx_seq_one_letter_code
_entity_poly.pdbx_strand_id
1 'polypeptide(L)'
;KQFGSFNDRLFNHADFGVKVLFEDGMIRQFIKDSQYDLVIQKAIKYHSLYSLDVVEGLTERERLHCQIIRDADKLDNFRVKDTERVETLFDASKEAVEMEEISPVVLAAVRNKKSVVSGERVTHLDCWVSYLAFIFDLNFTASVRWILKRDYLNRNIDRISYKNPQAKKAMEEIREICNAYLRERA
;
A
#
# COMPACT_ATOMS: atom_id res chain seq x y z
N LYS A 1 14.84 -6.85 -10.59
CA LYS A 1 15.10 -5.52 -11.22
C LYS A 1 15.19 -5.64 -12.74
N GLN A 2 14.21 -6.30 -13.37
CA GLN A 2 14.23 -6.48 -14.82
C GLN A 2 13.98 -5.17 -15.60
N PHE A 3 13.40 -4.17 -14.96
CA PHE A 3 12.99 -2.93 -15.61
C PHE A 3 13.55 -1.65 -14.96
N GLY A 4 14.45 -1.73 -14.01
CA GLY A 4 15.19 -0.59 -13.44
C GLY A 4 14.36 0.47 -12.70
N SER A 5 13.05 0.30 -12.59
CA SER A 5 12.14 1.25 -11.94
C SER A 5 11.02 0.53 -11.21
N PHE A 6 10.69 1.00 -10.00
CA PHE A 6 9.46 0.66 -9.29
C PHE A 6 8.31 1.60 -9.65
N ASN A 7 8.41 2.31 -10.79
CA ASN A 7 7.39 3.26 -11.20
C ASN A 7 6.22 2.54 -11.90
N ASP A 8 5.16 2.27 -11.14
CA ASP A 8 3.93 1.63 -11.64
C ASP A 8 3.24 2.40 -12.78
N ARG A 9 3.61 3.67 -13.02
CA ARG A 9 3.07 4.43 -14.15
C ARG A 9 3.50 3.88 -15.50
N LEU A 10 4.64 3.19 -15.55
CA LEU A 10 5.18 2.59 -16.77
C LEU A 10 4.96 1.09 -16.87
N PHE A 11 4.54 0.44 -15.78
CA PHE A 11 4.46 -1.00 -15.70
C PHE A 11 3.42 -1.45 -14.66
N ASN A 12 2.37 -2.12 -15.13
CA ASN A 12 1.38 -2.73 -14.25
C ASN A 12 1.90 -4.11 -13.82
N HIS A 13 2.44 -4.20 -12.59
CA HIS A 13 2.97 -5.45 -12.04
C HIS A 13 1.89 -6.53 -11.85
N ALA A 14 0.63 -6.14 -11.61
CA ALA A 14 -0.48 -7.07 -11.46
C ALA A 14 -0.80 -7.77 -12.79
N ASP A 15 -0.93 -7.00 -13.88
CA ASP A 15 -1.15 -7.56 -15.22
C ASP A 15 0.02 -8.42 -15.66
N PHE A 16 1.26 -8.00 -15.38
CA PHE A 16 2.45 -8.79 -15.67
C PHE A 16 2.49 -10.09 -14.87
N GLY A 17 2.13 -10.05 -13.59
CA GLY A 17 2.01 -11.25 -12.76
C GLY A 17 1.01 -12.25 -13.33
N VAL A 18 -0.14 -11.78 -13.80
CA VAL A 18 -1.14 -12.61 -14.50
C VAL A 18 -0.55 -13.20 -15.78
N LYS A 19 0.11 -12.38 -16.60
CA LYS A 19 0.75 -12.84 -17.84
C LYS A 19 1.74 -13.98 -17.57
N VAL A 20 2.71 -13.75 -16.67
CA VAL A 20 3.76 -14.75 -16.37
C VAL A 20 3.16 -16.04 -15.82
N LEU A 21 2.20 -15.95 -14.90
CA LEU A 21 1.65 -17.14 -14.27
C LEU A 21 0.69 -17.91 -15.19
N PHE A 22 -0.19 -17.23 -15.91
CA PHE A 22 -1.30 -17.86 -16.63
C PHE A 22 -1.09 -17.93 -18.14
N GLU A 23 -0.62 -16.85 -18.79
CA GLU A 23 -0.40 -16.86 -20.24
C GLU A 23 0.89 -17.62 -20.59
N ASP A 24 1.99 -17.38 -19.84
CA ASP A 24 3.26 -18.09 -20.03
C ASP A 24 3.26 -19.46 -19.31
N GLY A 25 2.20 -19.81 -18.58
CA GLY A 25 1.94 -21.15 -18.00
C GLY A 25 2.73 -21.47 -16.74
N MET A 26 3.44 -20.53 -16.12
CA MET A 26 4.27 -20.79 -14.94
C MET A 26 3.48 -21.28 -13.73
N ILE A 27 2.17 -21.00 -13.64
CA ILE A 27 1.32 -21.45 -12.54
C ILE A 27 1.35 -22.98 -12.36
N ARG A 28 1.54 -23.74 -13.45
CA ARG A 28 1.61 -25.22 -13.42
C ARG A 28 2.84 -25.77 -12.71
N GLN A 29 3.84 -24.93 -12.44
CA GLN A 29 4.99 -25.30 -11.60
C GLN A 29 4.64 -25.33 -10.10
N PHE A 30 3.60 -24.59 -9.69
CA PHE A 30 3.15 -24.45 -8.31
C PHE A 30 1.88 -25.24 -8.03
N ILE A 31 0.91 -25.17 -8.93
CA ILE A 31 -0.42 -25.79 -8.77
C ILE A 31 -0.73 -26.59 -10.04
N LYS A 32 -0.93 -27.91 -9.89
CA LYS A 32 -1.22 -28.79 -11.03
C LYS A 32 -2.67 -28.66 -11.51
N ASP A 33 -3.60 -28.47 -10.57
CA ASP A 33 -5.04 -28.41 -10.82
C ASP A 33 -5.44 -26.98 -11.22
N SER A 34 -6.27 -26.88 -12.27
CA SER A 34 -6.75 -25.59 -12.78
C SER A 34 -8.00 -25.05 -12.09
N GLN A 35 -8.62 -25.81 -11.19
CA GLN A 35 -9.88 -25.41 -10.53
C GLN A 35 -9.83 -24.07 -9.80
N TYR A 36 -8.62 -23.61 -9.40
CA TYR A 36 -8.42 -22.35 -8.69
C TYR A 36 -7.86 -21.22 -9.55
N ASP A 37 -7.57 -21.50 -10.81
CA ASP A 37 -6.88 -20.53 -11.69
C ASP A 37 -7.59 -19.20 -11.77
N LEU A 38 -8.89 -19.20 -11.97
CA LEU A 38 -9.67 -17.97 -12.10
C LEU A 38 -9.66 -17.13 -10.81
N VAL A 39 -9.77 -17.78 -9.65
CA VAL A 39 -9.70 -17.09 -8.35
C VAL A 39 -8.34 -16.47 -8.12
N ILE A 40 -7.26 -17.21 -8.40
CA ILE A 40 -5.88 -16.75 -8.23
C ILE A 40 -5.59 -15.61 -9.22
N GLN A 41 -5.98 -15.77 -10.48
CA GLN A 41 -5.80 -14.75 -11.51
C GLN A 41 -6.47 -13.42 -11.14
N LYS A 42 -7.74 -13.47 -10.70
CA LYS A 42 -8.48 -12.28 -10.27
C LYS A 42 -7.85 -11.65 -9.02
N ALA A 43 -7.44 -12.46 -8.04
CA ALA A 43 -6.78 -11.97 -6.85
C ALA A 43 -5.49 -11.22 -7.17
N ILE A 44 -4.65 -11.74 -8.06
CA ILE A 44 -3.43 -11.07 -8.53
C ILE A 44 -3.78 -9.83 -9.34
N LYS A 45 -4.72 -9.92 -10.28
CA LYS A 45 -5.07 -8.81 -11.17
C LYS A 45 -5.58 -7.59 -10.44
N TYR A 46 -6.39 -7.80 -9.40
CA TYR A 46 -7.15 -6.73 -8.75
C TYR A 46 -6.57 -6.27 -7.40
N HIS A 47 -5.42 -6.84 -6.95
CA HIS A 47 -4.87 -6.49 -5.64
C HIS A 47 -4.44 -5.03 -5.54
N SER A 48 -3.93 -4.43 -6.62
CA SER A 48 -3.40 -3.06 -6.65
C SER A 48 -4.42 -1.98 -7.03
N LEU A 49 -5.67 -2.35 -7.31
CA LEU A 49 -6.72 -1.36 -7.60
C LEU A 49 -7.00 -0.46 -6.39
N TYR A 50 -7.38 0.79 -6.64
CA TYR A 50 -7.76 1.73 -5.58
C TYR A 50 -8.96 1.20 -4.76
N SER A 51 -9.99 0.67 -5.40
CA SER A 51 -11.12 -0.03 -4.76
C SER A 51 -11.52 -1.26 -5.55
N LEU A 52 -11.96 -2.31 -4.85
CA LEU A 52 -12.59 -3.49 -5.47
C LEU A 52 -14.02 -3.25 -5.92
N ASP A 53 -14.64 -2.15 -5.52
CA ASP A 53 -16.05 -1.85 -5.86
C ASP A 53 -16.24 -1.51 -7.34
N VAL A 54 -15.15 -1.15 -8.02
CA VAL A 54 -15.17 -0.91 -9.47
C VAL A 54 -15.17 -2.21 -10.28
N VAL A 55 -14.99 -3.37 -9.62
CA VAL A 55 -14.96 -4.67 -10.30
C VAL A 55 -16.31 -5.35 -10.17
N GLU A 56 -17.03 -5.42 -11.28
CA GLU A 56 -18.31 -6.10 -11.36
C GLU A 56 -18.14 -7.62 -11.50
N GLY A 57 -19.17 -8.36 -11.07
CA GLY A 57 -19.26 -9.81 -11.29
C GLY A 57 -18.26 -10.68 -10.52
N LEU A 58 -17.63 -10.16 -9.45
CA LEU A 58 -16.86 -10.98 -8.52
C LEU A 58 -17.81 -11.84 -7.68
N THR A 59 -17.59 -13.16 -7.67
CA THR A 59 -18.21 -14.05 -6.67
C THR A 59 -17.68 -13.71 -5.27
N GLU A 60 -18.39 -14.11 -4.22
CA GLU A 60 -17.94 -13.92 -2.82
C GLU A 60 -16.55 -14.50 -2.58
N ARG A 61 -16.30 -15.71 -3.13
CA ARG A 61 -15.00 -16.37 -3.03
C ARG A 61 -13.88 -15.56 -3.70
N GLU A 62 -14.10 -15.07 -4.91
CA GLU A 62 -13.12 -14.27 -5.64
C GLU A 62 -12.85 -12.95 -4.91
N ARG A 63 -13.90 -12.27 -4.44
CA ARG A 63 -13.77 -11.04 -3.63
C ARG A 63 -12.96 -11.29 -2.37
N LEU A 64 -13.24 -12.38 -1.63
CA LEU A 64 -12.49 -12.76 -0.44
C LEU A 64 -11.00 -12.93 -0.74
N HIS A 65 -10.64 -13.64 -1.79
CA HIS A 65 -9.24 -13.85 -2.16
C HIS A 65 -8.56 -12.55 -2.62
N CYS A 66 -9.26 -11.68 -3.35
CA CYS A 66 -8.77 -10.34 -3.66
C CYS A 66 -8.47 -9.55 -2.38
N GLN A 67 -9.37 -9.55 -1.40
CA GLN A 67 -9.19 -8.85 -0.12
C GLN A 67 -8.00 -9.40 0.67
N ILE A 68 -7.82 -10.73 0.71
CA ILE A 68 -6.67 -11.37 1.38
C ILE A 68 -5.34 -10.89 0.78
N ILE A 69 -5.21 -10.93 -0.54
CA ILE A 69 -3.97 -10.49 -1.21
C ILE A 69 -3.75 -8.97 -1.04
N ARG A 70 -4.81 -8.15 -1.10
CA ARG A 70 -4.73 -6.70 -0.85
C ARG A 70 -4.20 -6.40 0.54
N ASP A 71 -4.73 -7.05 1.56
CA ASP A 71 -4.25 -6.86 2.92
C ASP A 71 -2.80 -7.34 3.06
N ALA A 72 -2.46 -8.51 2.52
CA ALA A 72 -1.11 -9.06 2.57
C ALA A 72 -0.07 -8.12 1.92
N ASP A 73 -0.37 -7.56 0.74
CA ASP A 73 0.47 -6.59 0.06
C ASP A 73 0.67 -5.32 0.90
N LYS A 74 -0.40 -4.76 1.48
CA LYS A 74 -0.31 -3.58 2.35
C LYS A 74 0.50 -3.86 3.62
N LEU A 75 0.30 -5.01 4.25
CA LEU A 75 1.08 -5.41 5.43
C LEU A 75 2.57 -5.57 5.10
N ASP A 76 2.90 -6.16 3.95
CA ASP A 76 4.29 -6.25 3.51
C ASP A 76 4.89 -4.87 3.20
N ASN A 77 4.12 -3.96 2.63
CA ASN A 77 4.52 -2.57 2.44
C ASN A 77 4.92 -1.91 3.77
N PHE A 78 4.15 -2.08 4.85
CA PHE A 78 4.51 -1.57 6.18
C PHE A 78 5.84 -2.16 6.67
N ARG A 79 6.07 -3.45 6.49
CA ARG A 79 7.30 -4.14 6.85
C ARG A 79 8.51 -3.63 6.05
N VAL A 80 8.35 -3.51 4.74
CA VAL A 80 9.41 -3.02 3.84
C VAL A 80 9.79 -1.58 4.17
N LYS A 81 8.80 -0.72 4.40
CA LYS A 81 9.04 0.69 4.78
C LYS A 81 9.70 0.83 6.16
N ASP A 82 9.52 -0.16 7.04
CA ASP A 82 10.16 -0.20 8.36
C ASP A 82 11.65 -0.57 8.27
N THR A 83 12.07 -1.31 7.25
CA THR A 83 13.42 -1.89 7.16
C THR A 83 14.31 -1.30 6.07
N GLU A 84 13.74 -0.96 4.91
CA GLU A 84 14.50 -0.45 3.78
C GLU A 84 14.96 0.99 3.98
N ARG A 85 16.10 1.36 3.40
CA ARG A 85 16.62 2.73 3.49
C ARG A 85 15.72 3.70 2.73
N VAL A 86 15.53 4.91 3.27
CA VAL A 86 14.71 5.97 2.66
C VAL A 86 15.22 6.30 1.25
N GLU A 87 16.53 6.36 1.07
CA GLU A 87 17.17 6.63 -0.21
C GLU A 87 16.87 5.56 -1.26
N THR A 88 16.77 4.30 -0.82
CA THR A 88 16.40 3.18 -1.72
C THR A 88 14.93 3.20 -2.10
N LEU A 89 14.07 3.64 -1.18
CA LEU A 89 12.62 3.69 -1.41
C LEU A 89 12.22 4.79 -2.39
N PHE A 90 12.92 5.92 -2.36
CA PHE A 90 12.52 7.12 -3.11
C PHE A 90 13.49 7.53 -4.23
N ASP A 91 14.68 6.92 -4.31
CA ASP A 91 15.76 7.36 -5.21
C ASP A 91 16.12 8.86 -4.97
N ALA A 92 16.07 9.28 -3.71
CA ALA A 92 16.33 10.64 -3.25
C ALA A 92 17.12 10.61 -1.93
N SER A 93 17.87 11.65 -1.64
CA SER A 93 18.57 11.74 -0.35
C SER A 93 17.57 11.90 0.80
N LYS A 94 17.91 11.33 1.95
CA LYS A 94 17.06 11.43 3.15
C LYS A 94 16.83 12.91 3.52
N GLU A 95 17.89 13.74 3.42
CA GLU A 95 17.84 15.17 3.74
C GLU A 95 16.86 15.92 2.84
N ALA A 96 16.78 15.57 1.55
CA ALA A 96 15.83 16.18 0.62
C ALA A 96 14.39 15.85 1.03
N VAL A 97 14.11 14.58 1.32
CA VAL A 97 12.77 14.12 1.75
C VAL A 97 12.35 14.79 3.07
N GLU A 98 13.28 14.95 4.02
CA GLU A 98 13.00 15.57 5.34
C GLU A 98 12.60 17.05 5.26
N MET A 99 12.94 17.73 4.16
CA MET A 99 12.61 19.15 3.93
C MET A 99 11.32 19.37 3.17
N GLU A 100 10.73 18.34 2.59
CA GLU A 100 9.51 18.44 1.78
C GLU A 100 8.28 18.79 2.60
N GLU A 101 7.23 19.18 1.88
CA GLU A 101 5.89 19.40 2.42
C GLU A 101 4.98 18.22 2.07
N ILE A 102 3.90 18.06 2.86
CA ILE A 102 2.79 17.16 2.55
C ILE A 102 1.72 17.97 1.84
N SER A 103 1.32 17.53 0.65
CA SER A 103 0.32 18.22 -0.15
C SER A 103 -1.03 18.27 0.55
N PRO A 104 -1.77 19.39 0.45
CA PRO A 104 -3.08 19.54 1.09
C PRO A 104 -4.09 18.45 0.71
N VAL A 105 -4.05 17.98 -0.54
CA VAL A 105 -4.94 16.90 -1.04
C VAL A 105 -4.65 15.56 -0.33
N VAL A 106 -3.38 15.26 -0.08
CA VAL A 106 -2.95 14.05 0.64
C VAL A 106 -3.39 14.11 2.10
N LEU A 107 -3.19 15.24 2.76
CA LEU A 107 -3.66 15.46 4.13
C LEU A 107 -5.20 15.38 4.22
N ALA A 108 -5.92 15.93 3.24
CA ALA A 108 -7.37 15.83 3.17
C ALA A 108 -7.85 14.38 3.01
N ALA A 109 -7.16 13.55 2.23
CA ALA A 109 -7.49 12.12 2.10
C ALA A 109 -7.40 11.41 3.47
N VAL A 110 -6.32 11.66 4.24
CA VAL A 110 -6.15 11.08 5.58
C VAL A 110 -7.23 11.56 6.55
N ARG A 111 -7.55 12.87 6.56
CA ARG A 111 -8.65 13.44 7.37
C ARG A 111 -10.00 12.78 7.08
N ASN A 112 -10.22 12.40 5.82
CA ASN A 112 -11.43 11.69 5.39
C ASN A 112 -11.34 10.16 5.56
N LYS A 113 -10.28 9.65 6.22
CA LYS A 113 -10.04 8.21 6.42
C LYS A 113 -10.07 7.43 5.10
N LYS A 114 -9.42 7.96 4.07
CA LYS A 114 -9.31 7.37 2.73
C LYS A 114 -7.87 7.13 2.32
N SER A 115 -7.66 6.12 1.49
CA SER A 115 -6.38 5.93 0.80
C SER A 115 -6.09 7.13 -0.13
N VAL A 116 -4.81 7.42 -0.34
CA VAL A 116 -4.36 8.48 -1.24
C VAL A 116 -4.34 7.96 -2.67
N VAL A 117 -4.91 8.73 -3.60
CA VAL A 117 -4.86 8.39 -5.03
C VAL A 117 -3.43 8.62 -5.55
N SER A 118 -2.89 7.64 -6.27
CA SER A 118 -1.48 7.68 -6.72
C SER A 118 -1.14 8.88 -7.59
N GLY A 119 -2.09 9.38 -8.39
CA GLY A 119 -1.93 10.55 -9.25
C GLY A 119 -1.89 11.89 -8.50
N GLU A 120 -2.29 11.93 -7.23
CA GLU A 120 -2.32 13.13 -6.40
C GLU A 120 -1.02 13.35 -5.61
N ARG A 121 -0.11 12.39 -5.64
CA ARG A 121 1.20 12.46 -4.95
C ARG A 121 2.18 13.29 -5.76
N VAL A 122 2.69 14.36 -5.17
CA VAL A 122 3.63 15.31 -5.80
C VAL A 122 5.02 15.19 -5.18
N THR A 123 5.10 14.97 -3.86
CA THR A 123 6.35 14.89 -3.10
C THR A 123 6.65 13.45 -2.66
N HIS A 124 7.87 13.17 -2.21
CA HIS A 124 8.20 11.89 -1.60
C HIS A 124 7.48 11.71 -0.26
N LEU A 125 7.24 12.79 0.49
CA LEU A 125 6.41 12.73 1.69
C LEU A 125 4.96 12.39 1.38
N ASP A 126 4.40 12.84 0.24
CA ASP A 126 3.07 12.39 -0.20
C ASP A 126 3.05 10.88 -0.46
N CYS A 127 4.09 10.36 -1.11
CA CYS A 127 4.25 8.92 -1.30
C CYS A 127 4.35 8.20 0.06
N TRP A 128 5.10 8.74 1.01
CA TRP A 128 5.23 8.18 2.36
C TRP A 128 3.90 8.11 3.07
N VAL A 129 3.15 9.22 3.09
CA VAL A 129 1.82 9.29 3.70
C VAL A 129 0.84 8.34 3.01
N SER A 130 0.95 8.17 1.68
CA SER A 130 0.08 7.23 0.97
C SER A 130 0.24 5.78 1.43
N TYR A 131 1.46 5.37 1.83
CA TYR A 131 1.67 4.05 2.44
C TYR A 131 1.09 3.96 3.86
N LEU A 132 1.20 5.02 4.67
CA LEU A 132 0.55 5.05 5.99
C LEU A 132 -0.97 4.96 5.86
N ALA A 133 -1.55 5.63 4.86
CA ALA A 133 -2.98 5.64 4.58
C ALA A 133 -3.54 4.28 4.08
N PHE A 134 -2.69 3.29 3.80
CA PHE A 134 -3.12 1.93 3.49
C PHE A 134 -3.95 1.28 4.61
N ILE A 135 -3.84 1.76 5.85
CA ILE A 135 -4.68 1.30 6.96
C ILE A 135 -6.17 1.48 6.69
N PHE A 136 -6.55 2.52 5.91
CA PHE A 136 -7.94 2.82 5.61
C PHE A 136 -8.57 1.86 4.58
N ASP A 137 -7.75 1.07 3.89
CA ASP A 137 -8.18 0.06 2.92
C ASP A 137 -7.90 -1.39 3.38
N LEU A 138 -7.66 -1.58 4.66
CA LEU A 138 -7.57 -2.94 5.23
C LEU A 138 -8.95 -3.55 5.39
N ASN A 139 -9.08 -4.80 4.96
CA ASN A 139 -10.35 -5.52 4.95
C ASN A 139 -10.60 -6.30 6.25
N PHE A 140 -9.54 -6.82 6.88
CA PHE A 140 -9.68 -7.74 8.01
C PHE A 140 -9.17 -7.13 9.32
N THR A 141 -9.92 -7.33 10.40
CA THR A 141 -9.50 -6.97 11.77
C THR A 141 -8.17 -7.64 12.16
N ALA A 142 -7.89 -8.84 11.66
CA ALA A 142 -6.60 -9.50 11.88
C ALA A 142 -5.42 -8.69 11.34
N SER A 143 -5.58 -8.07 10.17
CA SER A 143 -4.58 -7.19 9.56
C SER A 143 -4.34 -5.93 10.40
N VAL A 144 -5.43 -5.32 10.90
CA VAL A 144 -5.36 -4.16 11.81
C VAL A 144 -4.61 -4.51 13.10
N ARG A 145 -4.98 -5.62 13.74
CA ARG A 145 -4.32 -6.11 14.97
C ARG A 145 -2.84 -6.42 14.74
N TRP A 146 -2.47 -6.90 13.55
CA TRP A 146 -1.07 -7.16 13.22
C TRP A 146 -0.24 -5.87 13.15
N ILE A 147 -0.77 -4.80 12.52
CA ILE A 147 -0.11 -3.48 12.49
C ILE A 147 0.07 -2.93 13.91
N LEU A 148 -1.00 -2.99 14.74
CA LEU A 148 -0.95 -2.50 16.12
C LEU A 148 0.07 -3.29 16.96
N LYS A 149 0.05 -4.62 16.90
CA LYS A 149 0.98 -5.49 17.65
C LYS A 149 2.44 -5.21 17.32
N ARG A 150 2.74 -4.84 16.08
CA ARG A 150 4.11 -4.54 15.60
C ARG A 150 4.46 -3.07 15.68
N ASP A 151 3.48 -2.23 16.02
CA ASP A 151 3.60 -0.76 16.01
C ASP A 151 4.14 -0.18 14.70
N TYR A 152 3.83 -0.84 13.59
CA TYR A 152 4.40 -0.47 12.28
C TYR A 152 4.02 0.95 11.85
N LEU A 153 2.84 1.44 12.21
CA LEU A 153 2.44 2.80 11.87
C LEU A 153 3.40 3.83 12.48
N ASN A 154 3.59 3.79 13.81
CA ASN A 154 4.42 4.77 14.50
C ASN A 154 5.90 4.59 14.14
N ARG A 155 6.38 3.36 14.05
CA ARG A 155 7.74 3.06 13.62
C ARG A 155 8.04 3.64 12.26
N ASN A 156 7.13 3.48 11.28
CA ASN A 156 7.29 4.08 9.96
C ASN A 156 7.28 5.62 10.03
N ILE A 157 6.35 6.22 10.78
CA ILE A 157 6.32 7.68 10.95
C ILE A 157 7.64 8.20 11.51
N ASP A 158 8.21 7.53 12.50
CA ASP A 158 9.43 7.97 13.20
C ASP A 158 10.72 7.77 12.38
N ARG A 159 10.66 7.13 11.22
CA ARG A 159 11.84 6.94 10.35
C ARG A 159 12.32 8.19 9.64
N ILE A 160 11.45 9.17 9.48
CA ILE A 160 11.75 10.45 8.83
C ILE A 160 11.76 11.55 9.87
N SER A 161 12.84 12.33 9.90
CA SER A 161 12.93 13.54 10.72
C SER A 161 12.36 14.73 9.94
N TYR A 162 11.10 15.05 10.18
CA TYR A 162 10.40 16.13 9.47
C TYR A 162 10.99 17.47 9.86
N LYS A 163 11.89 18.02 9.03
CA LYS A 163 12.57 19.31 9.27
C LYS A 163 11.71 20.50 8.87
N ASN A 164 10.81 20.31 7.91
CA ASN A 164 9.80 21.31 7.58
C ASN A 164 8.75 21.39 8.70
N PRO A 165 8.53 22.56 9.33
CA PRO A 165 7.58 22.67 10.45
C PRO A 165 6.13 22.36 10.08
N GLN A 166 5.71 22.65 8.84
CA GLN A 166 4.37 22.35 8.35
C GLN A 166 4.19 20.84 8.16
N ALA A 167 5.17 20.17 7.55
CA ALA A 167 5.18 18.72 7.40
C ALA A 167 5.18 18.01 8.77
N LYS A 168 5.97 18.51 9.73
CA LYS A 168 5.98 17.98 11.09
C LYS A 168 4.61 18.04 11.75
N LYS A 169 3.97 19.22 11.71
CA LYS A 169 2.62 19.40 12.27
C LYS A 169 1.59 18.51 11.57
N ALA A 170 1.64 18.42 10.24
CA ALA A 170 0.75 17.57 9.48
C ALA A 170 0.97 16.07 9.81
N MET A 171 2.21 15.64 10.01
CA MET A 171 2.51 14.25 10.38
C MET A 171 2.04 13.90 11.79
N GLU A 172 2.10 14.84 12.75
CA GLU A 172 1.53 14.65 14.08
C GLU A 172 0.01 14.44 14.00
N GLU A 173 -0.71 15.25 13.20
CA GLU A 173 -2.14 15.09 12.94
C GLU A 173 -2.44 13.73 12.26
N ILE A 174 -1.66 13.34 11.25
CA ILE A 174 -1.78 12.04 10.58
C ILE A 174 -1.61 10.89 11.58
N ARG A 175 -0.62 10.98 12.47
CA ARG A 175 -0.37 10.00 13.53
C ARG A 175 -1.60 9.82 14.43
N GLU A 176 -2.20 10.91 14.87
CA GLU A 176 -3.38 10.89 15.74
C GLU A 176 -4.58 10.23 15.03
N ILE A 177 -4.89 10.67 13.81
CA ILE A 177 -6.01 10.13 13.01
C ILE A 177 -5.82 8.64 12.76
N CYS A 178 -4.64 8.22 12.31
CA CYS A 178 -4.36 6.84 11.96
C CYS A 178 -4.39 5.92 13.19
N ASN A 179 -3.81 6.33 14.32
CA ASN A 179 -3.85 5.54 15.55
C ASN A 179 -5.28 5.42 16.12
N ALA A 180 -6.07 6.51 16.05
CA ALA A 180 -7.47 6.47 16.48
C ALA A 180 -8.26 5.48 15.62
N TYR A 181 -8.09 5.52 14.29
CA TYR A 181 -8.75 4.60 13.37
C TYR A 181 -8.37 3.13 13.61
N LEU A 182 -7.08 2.84 13.79
CA LEU A 182 -6.63 1.46 14.06
C LEU A 182 -7.22 0.93 15.38
N ARG A 183 -7.27 1.74 16.44
CA ARG A 183 -7.87 1.34 17.72
C ARG A 183 -9.38 1.10 17.62
N GLU A 184 -10.09 1.91 16.84
CA GLU A 184 -11.53 1.75 16.60
C GLU A 184 -11.85 0.44 15.87
N ARG A 185 -10.95 -0.03 14.99
CA ARG A 185 -11.13 -1.23 14.14
C ARG A 185 -10.55 -2.52 14.70
N ALA A 186 -9.81 -2.47 15.81
CA ALA A 186 -9.17 -3.63 16.42
C ALA A 186 -10.14 -4.45 17.29
#